data_6009db0a26a62644118d7ad37a691bff
#
_entry.id   6009db0a26a62644118d7ad37a691bff
#
_cell.length_a   1.000
_cell.length_b   1.000
_cell.length_c   1.000
_cell.angle_alpha   90.00
_cell.angle_beta   90.00
_cell.angle_gamma   90.00
#
_symmetry.space_group_name_H-M   'P 1'
#
loop_
_entity.id
_entity.type
_entity.pdbx_description
1 polymer ?
#
loop_
_entity_poly.entity_id
_entity_poly.type
_entity_poly.pdbx_seq_one_letter_code
_entity_poly.pdbx_strand_id
1 'polypeptide(L)' 'MSRKLRLIRRLERHLCKHPNDKKAREILEALKAGRYEWKGRSLVIKQAAEAQQQS' A
#
# COMPACT_ATOMS: atom_id res chain seq x y z
N MET A 1 5.45 0.50 -17.91
CA MET A 1 4.81 0.98 -16.70
C MET A 1 5.30 0.18 -15.50
N SER A 2 5.64 0.83 -14.42
CA SER A 2 6.17 0.13 -13.26
C SER A 2 5.09 -0.64 -12.52
N ARG A 3 5.52 -1.70 -11.84
CA ARG A 3 4.60 -2.53 -11.07
C ARG A 3 3.90 -1.71 -9.97
N LYS A 4 4.65 -0.78 -9.39
CA LYS A 4 4.12 0.09 -8.35
C LYS A 4 2.96 0.94 -8.87
N LEU A 5 3.13 1.57 -10.02
CA LEU A 5 2.09 2.42 -10.59
C LEU A 5 0.84 1.64 -10.94
N ARG A 6 1.02 0.44 -11.48
CA ARG A 6 -0.12 -0.39 -11.82
C ARG A 6 -0.91 -0.77 -10.58
N LEU A 7 -0.20 -1.11 -9.52
CA LEU A 7 -0.85 -1.49 -8.28
C LEU A 7 -1.56 -0.30 -7.64
N ILE A 8 -0.94 0.88 -7.68
CA ILE A 8 -1.56 2.09 -7.14
C ILE A 8 -2.88 2.36 -7.86
N ARG A 9 -2.87 2.30 -9.18
CA ARG A 9 -4.09 2.54 -9.96
C ARG A 9 -5.16 1.52 -9.63
N ARG A 10 -4.75 0.27 -9.50
CA ARG A 10 -5.69 -0.79 -9.17
C ARG A 10 -6.34 -0.55 -7.81
N LEU A 11 -5.54 -0.14 -6.82
CA LEU A 11 -6.06 0.11 -5.49
C LEU A 11 -6.97 1.33 -5.46
N GLU A 12 -6.60 2.39 -6.18
CA GLU A 12 -7.45 3.57 -6.25
C GLU A 12 -8.80 3.23 -6.86
N ARG A 13 -8.77 2.41 -7.89
CA ARG A 13 -10.00 1.98 -8.55
C ARG A 13 -10.85 1.14 -7.62
N HIS A 14 -10.20 0.25 -6.88
CA HIS A 14 -10.89 -0.58 -5.91
C HIS A 14 -11.52 0.27 -4.81
N LEU A 15 -10.79 1.26 -4.31
CA LEU A 15 -11.29 2.13 -3.26
C LEU A 15 -12.43 3.03 -3.74
N CYS A 16 -12.49 3.30 -5.03
CA CYS A 16 -13.58 4.06 -5.59
C CYS A 16 -14.91 3.33 -5.39
N LYS A 17 -14.86 1.99 -5.47
CA LYS A 17 -16.04 1.17 -5.27
C LYS A 17 -16.21 0.74 -3.81
N HIS A 18 -15.11 0.65 -3.09
CA HIS A 18 -15.12 0.18 -1.70
C HIS A 18 -14.34 1.15 -0.82
N PRO A 19 -14.89 2.36 -0.61
CA PRO A 19 -14.14 3.39 0.14
C PRO A 19 -13.89 3.04 1.60
N ASN A 20 -14.59 2.06 2.13
CA ASN A 20 -14.40 1.64 3.52
C ASN A 20 -13.41 0.51 3.68
N ASP A 21 -12.74 0.12 2.61
CA ASP A 21 -11.76 -0.95 2.66
C ASP A 21 -10.46 -0.39 3.23
N LYS A 22 -10.28 -0.55 4.53
CA LYS A 22 -9.11 -0.01 5.23
C LYS A 22 -7.82 -0.66 4.75
N LYS A 23 -7.86 -1.95 4.50
CA LYS A 23 -6.67 -2.67 4.09
C LYS A 23 -6.14 -2.16 2.75
N ALA A 24 -7.03 -1.96 1.80
CA ALA A 24 -6.62 -1.43 0.50
C ALA A 24 -6.05 -0.02 0.65
N ARG A 25 -6.66 0.78 1.52
CA ARG A 25 -6.19 2.14 1.77
C ARG A 25 -4.79 2.13 2.38
N GLU A 26 -4.56 1.25 3.35
CA GLU A 26 -3.25 1.15 3.97
C GLU A 26 -2.18 0.77 2.97
N ILE A 27 -2.50 -0.18 2.10
CA ILE A 27 -1.55 -0.61 1.07
C ILE A 27 -1.26 0.54 0.11
N LEU A 28 -2.31 1.25 -0.28
CA LEU A 28 -2.14 2.38 -1.19
C LEU A 28 -1.25 3.47 -0.59
N GLU A 29 -1.51 3.81 0.67
CA GLU A 29 -0.72 4.82 1.35
C GLU A 29 0.73 4.38 1.51
N ALA A 30 0.95 3.10 1.83
CA ALA A 30 2.30 2.58 1.95
C ALA A 30 3.05 2.67 0.63
N LEU A 31 2.37 2.38 -0.46
CA LEU A 31 2.98 2.46 -1.78
C LEU A 31 3.37 3.89 -2.12
N LYS A 32 2.50 4.84 -1.81
CA LYS A 32 2.78 6.24 -2.08
C LYS A 32 3.90 6.78 -1.20
N ALA A 33 3.98 6.28 0.02
CA ALA A 33 5.01 6.71 0.97
C ALA A 33 6.32 5.95 0.82
N GLY A 34 6.31 4.87 0.05
CA GLY A 34 7.51 4.06 -0.13
C GLY A 34 7.76 3.08 1.00
N ARG A 35 6.76 2.81 1.81
CA ARG A 35 6.90 1.88 2.94
C ARG A 35 6.49 0.46 2.54
N TYR A 36 7.21 -0.07 1.58
CA TYR A 36 6.90 -1.41 1.09
C TYR A 36 8.17 -2.07 0.57
N GLU A 37 8.10 -3.38 0.39
CA GLU A 37 9.22 -4.14 -0.12
C GLU A 37 8.71 -5.28 -1.00
N TRP A 38 9.36 -5.48 -2.13
CA TRP A 38 9.05 -6.60 -3.01
C TRP A 38 9.90 -7.79 -2.63
N LYS A 39 9.25 -8.92 -2.38
CA LYS A 39 9.94 -10.18 -2.14
C LYS A 39 9.50 -11.16 -3.21
N GLY A 40 10.32 -11.27 -4.26
CA GLY A 40 9.95 -12.06 -5.40
C GLY A 40 8.68 -11.52 -6.03
N ARG A 41 7.62 -12.29 -5.99
CA ARG A 41 6.32 -11.86 -6.52
C ARG A 41 5.40 -11.28 -5.47
N SER A 42 5.84 -11.30 -4.23
CA SER A 42 5.00 -10.84 -3.12
C SER A 42 5.34 -9.42 -2.73
N LEU A 43 4.31 -8.72 -2.29
CA LEU A 43 4.47 -7.36 -1.79
C LEU A 43 4.31 -7.38 -0.28
N VAL A 44 5.29 -6.84 0.42
CA VAL A 44 5.25 -6.74 1.87
C VAL A 44 5.14 -5.26 2.24
N ILE A 45 4.12 -4.94 3.03
CA ILE A 45 3.90 -3.57 3.46
C ILE A 45 4.57 -3.38 4.81
N LYS A 46 5.42 -2.35 4.89
CA LYS A 46 6.11 -2.02 6.14
C LYS A 46 5.30 -1.00 6.90
N GLN A 47 5.01 -1.32 8.15
CA GLN A 47 4.24 -0.43 9.01
C GLN A 47 5.07 0.80 9.38
N ALA A 48 4.41 1.91 9.42
CA ALA A 48 5.06 3.15 9.80
C ALA A 48 5.49 3.10 11.26
N ALA A 49 4.92 2.23 11.89
CA ALA A 49 5.18 2.12 13.28
C ALA A 49 6.57 1.94 13.71
N GLU A 50 6.07 2.18 12.98
CA GLU A 50 6.54 2.29 13.22
C GLU A 50 6.69 3.20 13.93
N ALA A 51 6.49 3.43 13.71
CA ALA A 51 6.50 4.37 14.20
C ALA A 51 6.16 4.39 15.50
N GLN A 52 5.85 3.76 15.39
CA GLN A 52 5.57 3.75 16.10
C GLN A 52 6.16 3.58 17.06
N GLN A 53 6.59 3.42 16.97
CA GLN A 53 7.00 3.30 17.53
C GLN A 53 7.27 3.79 18.49
N GLN A 54 6.98 3.95 18.65
CA GLN A 54 7.00 4.43 19.25
C GLN A 54 7.00 4.52 20.00
N SER A 55 6.90 4.23 20.01
CA SER A 55 6.82 4.38 20.52
C SER A 55 6.84 4.42 20.95
#